data_3778d8d4692de2143e6cf1d83a93c722
#
_entry.id   3778d8d4692de2143e6cf1d83a93c722
#
_cell.length_a   1.000
_cell.length_b   1.000
_cell.length_c   1.000
_cell.angle_alpha   90.00
_cell.angle_beta   90.00
_cell.angle_gamma   90.00
#
_symmetry.space_group_name_H-M   'P 1'
#
loop_
_entity.id
_entity.type
_entity.pdbx_description
1 polymer ?
#
loop_
_entity_poly.entity_id
_entity_poly.type
_entity_poly.pdbx_seq_one_letter_code
_entity_poly.pdbx_strand_id
1 'polypeptide(L)'
;GGKLGAAQRRRREKSKEKAKMLLYLENENKKGKVSDKEVHLYKHNGIWPKDTPKPRSPDYIGENGEIKYPDDDGYKIPPIPKEITLKKGMKLDRYGDNLGSFVCPFKEKKGAIPYEKRSLPYENNEAMQKTYKRYEVLEDINMEGIERKIEMSGNRELKGKIDKLKAKNKFHSPKIGKISPYFEQEGGGTQIKLPISIENLIQLGFIKQIP
;
A
#
# COMPACT_ATOMS: atom_id res chain seq x y z
N GLY A 1 -29.41 12.28 31.70
CA GLY A 1 -29.36 11.16 30.93
C GLY A 1 -29.20 9.84 31.63
N GLY A 2 -30.07 8.91 31.40
CA GLY A 2 -30.00 7.56 31.91
C GLY A 2 -28.92 6.72 31.20
N LYS A 3 -28.54 5.63 31.83
CA LYS A 3 -27.62 4.65 31.22
C LYS A 3 -28.30 3.98 30.04
N LEU A 4 -27.60 3.95 28.90
CA LEU A 4 -28.07 3.23 27.73
C LEU A 4 -28.03 1.71 27.99
N GLY A 5 -29.08 1.01 27.55
CA GLY A 5 -29.09 -0.45 27.60
C GLY A 5 -28.03 -1.06 26.67
N ALA A 6 -27.68 -2.33 26.94
CA ALA A 6 -26.65 -3.05 26.15
C ALA A 6 -27.02 -3.08 24.66
N ALA A 7 -28.29 -3.27 24.28
CA ALA A 7 -28.72 -3.27 22.90
C ALA A 7 -28.57 -1.90 22.23
N GLN A 8 -28.84 -0.81 22.95
CA GLN A 8 -28.68 0.55 22.43
C GLN A 8 -27.21 0.89 22.21
N ARG A 9 -26.33 0.49 23.13
CA ARG A 9 -24.89 0.68 22.99
C ARG A 9 -24.36 -0.05 21.77
N ARG A 10 -24.75 -1.31 21.54
CA ARG A 10 -24.37 -2.10 20.38
C ARG A 10 -24.80 -1.48 19.07
N ARG A 11 -26.03 -0.95 19.00
CA ARG A 11 -26.54 -0.25 17.80
C ARG A 11 -25.72 1.01 17.51
N ARG A 12 -25.38 1.77 18.56
CA ARG A 12 -24.56 2.98 18.43
C ARG A 12 -23.16 2.65 17.93
N GLU A 13 -22.54 1.60 18.46
CA GLU A 13 -21.22 1.15 18.01
C GLU A 13 -21.25 0.68 16.56
N LYS A 14 -22.23 -0.14 16.18
CA LYS A 14 -22.40 -0.58 14.78
C LYS A 14 -22.63 0.59 13.83
N SER A 15 -23.37 1.59 14.27
CA SER A 15 -23.61 2.80 13.49
C SER A 15 -22.31 3.59 13.26
N LYS A 16 -21.47 3.71 14.29
CA LYS A 16 -20.15 4.35 14.20
C LYS A 16 -19.21 3.57 13.29
N GLU A 17 -19.20 2.24 13.42
CA GLU A 17 -18.37 1.36 12.57
C GLU A 17 -18.76 1.51 11.11
N LYS A 18 -20.07 1.47 10.81
CA LYS A 18 -20.58 1.67 9.46
C LYS A 18 -20.20 3.05 8.91
N ALA A 19 -20.29 4.09 9.75
CA ALA A 19 -19.90 5.45 9.34
C ALA A 19 -18.42 5.52 8.95
N LYS A 20 -17.54 4.86 9.68
CA LYS A 20 -16.11 4.78 9.35
C LYS A 20 -15.88 4.06 8.03
N MET A 21 -16.51 2.92 7.81
CA MET A 21 -16.42 2.15 6.58
C MET A 21 -16.94 2.96 5.38
N LEU A 22 -18.02 3.71 5.58
CA LEU A 22 -18.56 4.60 4.56
C LEU A 22 -17.58 5.72 4.21
N LEU A 23 -16.94 6.32 5.22
CA LEU A 23 -15.91 7.34 5.00
C LEU A 23 -14.76 6.80 4.13
N TYR A 24 -14.35 5.56 4.38
CA TYR A 24 -13.31 4.92 3.57
C TYR A 24 -13.77 4.81 2.10
N LEU A 25 -14.99 4.34 1.85
CA LEU A 25 -15.53 4.24 0.48
C LEU A 25 -15.67 5.60 -0.19
N GLU A 26 -16.11 6.61 0.55
CA GLU A 26 -16.21 7.98 0.03
C GLU A 26 -14.84 8.54 -0.34
N ASN A 27 -13.82 8.23 0.46
CA ASN A 27 -12.45 8.61 0.16
C ASN A 27 -11.93 7.91 -1.11
N GLU A 28 -12.21 6.62 -1.27
CA GLU A 28 -11.88 5.87 -2.48
C GLU A 28 -12.68 6.38 -3.70
N ASN A 29 -13.92 6.80 -3.50
CA ASN A 29 -14.73 7.44 -4.55
C ASN A 29 -14.09 8.73 -5.06
N LYS A 30 -13.58 9.57 -4.15
CA LYS A 30 -12.87 10.81 -4.53
C LYS A 30 -11.63 10.53 -5.38
N LYS A 31 -11.00 9.37 -5.18
CA LYS A 31 -9.84 8.93 -5.97
C LYS A 31 -10.24 8.25 -7.27
N GLY A 32 -11.54 8.12 -7.54
CA GLY A 32 -12.05 7.45 -8.74
C GLY A 32 -11.99 5.93 -8.70
N LYS A 33 -11.74 5.32 -7.55
CA LYS A 33 -11.59 3.87 -7.39
C LYS A 33 -12.91 3.14 -7.08
N VAL A 34 -13.89 3.87 -6.56
CA VAL A 34 -15.22 3.35 -6.20
C VAL A 34 -16.25 4.26 -6.83
N SER A 35 -17.26 3.70 -7.49
CA SER A 35 -18.32 4.46 -8.15
C SER A 35 -19.33 5.03 -7.15
N ASP A 36 -20.04 6.06 -7.55
CA ASP A 36 -21.13 6.66 -6.76
C ASP A 36 -22.20 5.61 -6.43
N LYS A 37 -22.52 4.76 -7.39
CA LYS A 37 -23.49 3.67 -7.21
C LYS A 37 -23.04 2.68 -6.14
N GLU A 38 -21.77 2.32 -6.14
CA GLU A 38 -21.20 1.41 -5.14
C GLU A 38 -21.25 2.01 -3.72
N VAL A 39 -20.92 3.30 -3.60
CA VAL A 39 -21.03 4.02 -2.32
C VAL A 39 -22.49 4.02 -1.84
N HIS A 40 -23.41 4.32 -2.74
CA HIS A 40 -24.86 4.34 -2.44
C HIS A 40 -25.37 2.97 -1.95
N LEU A 41 -24.96 1.89 -2.61
CA LEU A 41 -25.36 0.52 -2.21
C LEU A 41 -24.87 0.18 -0.81
N TYR A 42 -23.64 0.56 -0.46
CA TYR A 42 -23.15 0.35 0.89
C TYR A 42 -23.93 1.19 1.91
N LYS A 43 -24.11 2.46 1.62
CA LYS A 43 -24.81 3.40 2.51
C LYS A 43 -26.22 2.93 2.83
N HIS A 44 -26.99 2.48 1.83
CA HIS A 44 -28.41 2.15 1.97
C HIS A 44 -28.70 0.67 2.21
N ASN A 45 -27.85 -0.23 1.73
CA ASN A 45 -28.08 -1.67 1.78
C ASN A 45 -26.98 -2.46 2.49
N GLY A 46 -25.91 -1.79 2.92
CA GLY A 46 -24.79 -2.44 3.60
C GLY A 46 -23.98 -3.37 2.69
N ILE A 47 -24.09 -3.20 1.36
CA ILE A 47 -23.39 -4.05 0.39
C ILE A 47 -22.04 -3.45 0.08
N TRP A 48 -20.96 -4.12 0.49
CA TRP A 48 -19.59 -3.72 0.16
C TRP A 48 -19.29 -3.97 -1.32
N PRO A 49 -18.60 -3.05 -2.02
CA PRO A 49 -18.24 -3.26 -3.43
C PRO A 49 -17.42 -4.53 -3.62
N LYS A 50 -17.80 -5.34 -4.59
CA LYS A 50 -17.25 -6.68 -4.81
C LYS A 50 -15.73 -6.68 -5.06
N ASP A 51 -15.24 -5.71 -5.83
CA ASP A 51 -13.83 -5.65 -6.24
C ASP A 51 -12.99 -4.65 -5.43
N THR A 52 -13.52 -4.19 -4.31
CA THR A 52 -12.82 -3.24 -3.43
C THR A 52 -12.28 -3.96 -2.21
N PRO A 53 -10.97 -3.93 -1.96
CA PRO A 53 -10.42 -4.47 -0.73
C PRO A 53 -11.11 -3.86 0.49
N LYS A 54 -11.41 -4.70 1.47
CA LYS A 54 -12.17 -4.29 2.66
C LYS A 54 -11.26 -4.21 3.88
N PRO A 55 -11.14 -3.05 4.54
CA PRO A 55 -10.42 -2.97 5.80
C PRO A 55 -10.99 -3.97 6.81
N ARG A 56 -10.11 -4.67 7.54
CA ARG A 56 -10.53 -5.66 8.53
C ARG A 56 -11.26 -5.06 9.72
N SER A 57 -10.98 -3.80 10.01
CA SER A 57 -11.59 -3.12 11.14
C SER A 57 -11.83 -1.65 10.83
N PRO A 58 -12.95 -1.08 11.25
CA PRO A 58 -13.18 0.37 11.20
C PRO A 58 -12.15 1.15 12.02
N ASP A 59 -11.49 0.51 13.01
CA ASP A 59 -10.45 1.13 13.82
C ASP A 59 -9.21 1.51 13.01
N TYR A 60 -9.02 0.92 11.83
CA TYR A 60 -7.90 1.24 10.94
C TYR A 60 -8.14 2.48 10.09
N ILE A 61 -9.35 3.03 10.15
CA ILE A 61 -9.78 4.16 9.31
C ILE A 61 -9.72 5.46 10.12
N GLY A 62 -9.03 6.47 9.57
CA GLY A 62 -8.92 7.79 10.16
C GLY A 62 -10.16 8.65 9.94
N GLU A 63 -10.13 9.85 10.48
CA GLU A 63 -11.27 10.78 10.45
C GLU A 63 -11.67 11.22 9.03
N ASN A 64 -10.75 11.18 8.10
CA ASN A 64 -10.98 11.55 6.70
C ASN A 64 -11.15 10.34 5.78
N GLY A 65 -11.35 9.16 6.33
CA GLY A 65 -11.55 7.93 5.57
C GLY A 65 -10.27 7.27 5.08
N GLU A 66 -9.10 7.78 5.45
CA GLU A 66 -7.80 7.19 5.10
C GLU A 66 -7.45 6.03 6.01
N ILE A 67 -6.60 5.12 5.55
CA ILE A 67 -6.03 4.08 6.41
C ILE A 67 -4.94 4.71 7.31
N LYS A 68 -4.98 4.38 8.59
CA LYS A 68 -3.97 4.82 9.57
C LYS A 68 -2.77 3.88 9.53
N TYR A 69 -1.86 4.13 8.60
CA TYR A 69 -0.64 3.34 8.46
C TYR A 69 0.32 3.54 9.64
N PRO A 70 1.15 2.52 9.96
CA PRO A 70 2.12 2.64 11.04
C PRO A 70 3.21 3.66 10.73
N ASP A 71 3.86 4.15 11.79
CA ASP A 71 5.04 4.99 11.68
C ASP A 71 6.23 4.22 11.11
N ASP A 72 7.33 4.91 10.81
CA ASP A 72 8.58 4.34 10.30
C ASP A 72 8.39 3.48 9.03
N ASP A 73 7.45 3.87 8.16
CA ASP A 73 7.10 3.14 6.94
C ASP A 73 6.72 1.67 7.17
N GLY A 74 6.32 1.32 8.40
CA GLY A 74 5.94 -0.05 8.76
C GLY A 74 7.11 -1.01 9.00
N TYR A 75 8.35 -0.51 9.07
CA TYR A 75 9.50 -1.33 9.40
C TYR A 75 9.58 -1.63 10.89
N LYS A 76 9.99 -2.84 11.20
CA LYS A 76 10.38 -3.21 12.55
C LYS A 76 11.81 -2.69 12.80
N ILE A 77 11.95 -1.76 13.74
CA ILE A 77 13.21 -1.12 14.11
C ILE A 77 13.51 -1.44 15.58
N PRO A 78 14.70 -1.87 15.98
CA PRO A 78 15.87 -2.23 15.18
C PRO A 78 15.71 -3.55 14.41
N PRO A 79 16.54 -3.83 13.38
CA PRO A 79 17.56 -2.95 12.81
C PRO A 79 16.97 -1.88 11.87
N ILE A 80 17.72 -0.81 11.66
CA ILE A 80 17.35 0.22 10.69
C ILE A 80 17.36 -0.40 9.28
N PRO A 81 16.34 -0.12 8.43
CA PRO A 81 16.33 -0.60 7.05
C PRO A 81 17.58 -0.18 6.28
N LYS A 82 18.08 -1.09 5.45
CA LYS A 82 19.29 -0.86 4.66
C LYS A 82 18.97 -0.36 3.26
N GLU A 83 19.73 0.62 2.77
CA GLU A 83 19.69 0.99 1.37
C GLU A 83 20.42 -0.06 0.55
N ILE A 84 19.80 -0.47 -0.55
CA ILE A 84 20.36 -1.49 -1.46
C ILE A 84 20.15 -1.08 -2.91
N THR A 85 20.88 -1.74 -3.79
CA THR A 85 20.60 -1.71 -5.23
C THR A 85 19.79 -2.96 -5.57
N LEU A 86 18.63 -2.77 -6.21
CA LEU A 86 17.87 -3.89 -6.75
C LEU A 86 18.51 -4.31 -8.07
N LYS A 87 19.02 -5.52 -8.11
CA LYS A 87 19.75 -6.02 -9.27
C LYS A 87 18.81 -6.49 -10.37
N LYS A 88 19.24 -6.28 -11.62
CA LYS A 88 18.57 -6.84 -12.80
C LYS A 88 18.27 -8.32 -12.59
N GLY A 89 17.04 -8.72 -12.93
CA GLY A 89 16.57 -10.10 -12.79
C GLY A 89 15.85 -10.40 -11.47
N MET A 90 15.96 -9.52 -10.49
CA MET A 90 15.24 -9.68 -9.22
C MET A 90 13.74 -9.61 -9.45
N LYS A 91 12.99 -10.48 -8.77
CA LYS A 91 11.53 -10.49 -8.82
C LYS A 91 10.95 -9.91 -7.55
N LEU A 92 9.88 -9.16 -7.72
CA LEU A 92 9.18 -8.45 -6.65
C LEU A 92 7.69 -8.77 -6.76
N ASP A 93 6.97 -8.62 -5.66
CA ASP A 93 5.52 -8.71 -5.70
C ASP A 93 4.87 -7.67 -4.79
N ARG A 94 3.57 -7.49 -4.99
CA ARG A 94 2.80 -6.52 -4.22
C ARG A 94 1.31 -6.85 -4.27
N TYR A 95 0.60 -6.50 -3.22
CA TYR A 95 -0.86 -6.36 -3.21
C TYR A 95 -1.18 -4.86 -3.28
N GLY A 96 -1.87 -4.44 -4.33
CA GLY A 96 -2.25 -3.04 -4.52
C GLY A 96 -2.03 -2.55 -5.95
N ASP A 97 -2.22 -1.26 -6.17
CA ASP A 97 -2.02 -0.64 -7.47
C ASP A 97 -0.54 -0.26 -7.71
N ASN A 98 -0.26 0.28 -8.91
CA ASN A 98 1.10 0.68 -9.30
C ASN A 98 1.48 2.08 -8.82
N LEU A 99 0.59 2.78 -8.10
CA LEU A 99 0.89 4.09 -7.53
C LEU A 99 1.68 3.98 -6.24
N GLY A 100 1.69 2.80 -5.63
CA GLY A 100 2.45 2.53 -4.41
C GLY A 100 3.93 2.32 -4.68
N SER A 101 4.71 2.32 -3.60
CA SER A 101 6.16 2.17 -3.63
C SER A 101 6.70 1.08 -2.70
N PHE A 102 5.83 0.25 -2.12
CA PHE A 102 6.23 -0.86 -1.27
C PHE A 102 6.03 -2.19 -2.00
N VAL A 103 7.07 -3.01 -1.99
CA VAL A 103 7.05 -4.34 -2.59
C VAL A 103 7.73 -5.34 -1.66
N CYS A 104 7.48 -6.62 -1.90
CA CYS A 104 8.21 -7.70 -1.23
C CYS A 104 9.07 -8.43 -2.25
N PRO A 105 10.24 -8.95 -1.86
CA PRO A 105 11.01 -9.81 -2.75
C PRO A 105 10.26 -11.12 -2.99
N PHE A 106 10.23 -11.56 -4.24
CA PHE A 106 9.65 -12.84 -4.63
C PHE A 106 10.77 -13.79 -5.05
N LYS A 107 10.86 -14.93 -4.38
CA LYS A 107 11.86 -15.97 -4.69
C LYS A 107 11.15 -17.22 -5.18
N GLU A 108 11.40 -17.64 -6.40
CA GLU A 108 10.71 -18.78 -7.03
C GLU A 108 10.77 -20.05 -6.18
N LYS A 109 11.89 -20.33 -5.55
CA LYS A 109 12.07 -21.54 -4.72
C LYS A 109 11.24 -21.50 -3.43
N LYS A 110 11.01 -20.33 -2.87
CA LYS A 110 10.29 -20.14 -1.59
C LYS A 110 8.85 -19.68 -1.80
N GLY A 111 8.52 -19.23 -3.00
CA GLY A 111 7.21 -18.65 -3.30
C GLY A 111 7.03 -17.24 -2.73
N ALA A 112 5.80 -16.79 -2.73
CA ALA A 112 5.43 -15.48 -2.20
C ALA A 112 5.46 -15.47 -0.67
N ILE A 113 5.85 -14.34 -0.08
CA ILE A 113 5.72 -14.14 1.36
C ILE A 113 4.23 -14.23 1.73
N PRO A 114 3.85 -15.00 2.77
CA PRO A 114 2.45 -15.12 3.18
C PRO A 114 1.79 -13.77 3.45
N TYR A 115 0.51 -13.69 3.13
CA TYR A 115 -0.27 -12.45 3.27
C TYR A 115 -0.21 -11.86 4.68
N GLU A 116 -0.38 -12.68 5.71
CA GLU A 116 -0.38 -12.27 7.11
C GLU A 116 0.96 -11.73 7.61
N LYS A 117 2.04 -12.02 6.90
CA LYS A 117 3.38 -11.51 7.21
C LYS A 117 3.67 -10.14 6.59
N ARG A 118 2.73 -9.61 5.82
CA ARG A 118 2.86 -8.32 5.14
C ARG A 118 2.23 -7.16 5.90
N SER A 119 1.55 -7.41 7.00
CA SER A 119 0.85 -6.39 7.81
C SER A 119 -0.02 -5.45 6.98
N LEU A 120 -0.89 -6.02 6.15
CA LEU A 120 -1.82 -5.26 5.33
C LEU A 120 -3.16 -5.06 6.07
N PRO A 121 -3.84 -3.92 5.91
CA PRO A 121 -5.05 -3.60 6.66
C PRO A 121 -6.32 -4.30 6.16
N TYR A 122 -6.25 -4.99 5.02
CA TYR A 122 -7.43 -5.51 4.33
C TYR A 122 -7.66 -6.99 4.59
N GLU A 123 -8.93 -7.41 4.54
CA GLU A 123 -9.29 -8.82 4.60
C GLU A 123 -8.61 -9.60 3.46
N ASN A 124 -8.12 -10.80 3.78
CA ASN A 124 -7.54 -11.69 2.78
C ASN A 124 -8.68 -12.41 2.04
N ASN A 125 -9.25 -11.73 1.08
CA ASN A 125 -10.38 -12.24 0.29
C ASN A 125 -10.13 -12.12 -1.21
N GLU A 126 -11.11 -12.50 -2.02
CA GLU A 126 -10.99 -12.48 -3.48
C GLU A 126 -10.66 -11.08 -4.01
N ALA A 127 -11.31 -10.04 -3.46
CA ALA A 127 -11.06 -8.66 -3.89
C ALA A 127 -9.59 -8.26 -3.67
N MET A 128 -9.02 -8.65 -2.52
CA MET A 128 -7.62 -8.37 -2.22
C MET A 128 -6.68 -9.20 -3.08
N GLN A 129 -6.98 -10.48 -3.29
CA GLN A 129 -6.16 -11.36 -4.13
C GLN A 129 -6.07 -10.89 -5.58
N LYS A 130 -7.12 -10.27 -6.10
CA LYS A 130 -7.12 -9.66 -7.44
C LYS A 130 -6.11 -8.52 -7.58
N THR A 131 -5.67 -7.92 -6.49
CA THR A 131 -4.67 -6.83 -6.50
C THR A 131 -3.24 -7.35 -6.52
N TYR A 132 -3.02 -8.66 -6.38
CA TYR A 132 -1.68 -9.25 -6.35
C TYR A 132 -1.01 -9.14 -7.71
N LYS A 133 0.23 -8.63 -7.71
CA LYS A 133 1.02 -8.40 -8.93
C LYS A 133 2.46 -8.80 -8.69
N ARG A 134 3.10 -9.28 -9.75
CA ARG A 134 4.53 -9.59 -9.76
C ARG A 134 5.25 -8.73 -10.76
N TYR A 135 6.51 -8.45 -10.46
CA TYR A 135 7.35 -7.58 -11.27
C TYR A 135 8.74 -8.18 -11.42
N GLU A 136 9.42 -7.82 -12.50
CA GLU A 136 10.83 -8.17 -12.70
C GLU A 136 11.64 -6.90 -12.90
N VAL A 137 12.80 -6.84 -12.25
CA VAL A 137 13.76 -5.74 -12.41
C VAL A 137 14.51 -5.94 -13.72
N LEU A 138 14.42 -4.94 -14.61
CA LEU A 138 15.05 -4.97 -15.93
C LEU A 138 16.42 -4.33 -15.94
N GLU A 139 16.64 -3.35 -15.08
CA GLU A 139 17.92 -2.63 -14.90
C GLU A 139 18.11 -2.38 -13.41
N ASP A 140 19.37 -2.34 -12.96
CA ASP A 140 19.68 -2.07 -11.55
C ASP A 140 19.02 -0.79 -11.07
N ILE A 141 18.37 -0.85 -9.91
CA ILE A 141 17.65 0.28 -9.32
C ILE A 141 18.40 0.77 -8.08
N ASN A 142 18.87 1.99 -8.15
CA ASN A 142 19.40 2.76 -7.03
C ASN A 142 19.15 4.26 -7.29
N MET A 143 19.46 5.08 -6.32
CA MET A 143 19.25 6.53 -6.39
C MET A 143 19.95 7.15 -7.61
N GLU A 144 21.22 6.82 -7.83
CA GLU A 144 22.02 7.36 -8.92
C GLU A 144 21.49 6.94 -10.29
N GLY A 145 21.08 5.69 -10.43
CA GLY A 145 20.49 5.17 -11.67
C GLY A 145 19.19 5.84 -12.05
N ILE A 146 18.36 6.11 -11.05
CA ILE A 146 17.09 6.82 -11.27
C ILE A 146 17.36 8.26 -11.71
N GLU A 147 18.26 8.96 -11.04
CA GLU A 147 18.62 10.33 -11.41
C GLU A 147 19.11 10.42 -12.85
N ARG A 148 20.02 9.52 -13.24
CA ARG A 148 20.55 9.47 -14.63
C ARG A 148 19.41 9.25 -15.64
N LYS A 149 18.55 8.28 -15.37
CA LYS A 149 17.46 7.93 -16.30
C LYS A 149 16.48 9.08 -16.48
N ILE A 150 16.16 9.77 -15.40
CA ILE A 150 15.26 10.92 -15.44
C ILE A 150 15.87 12.06 -16.23
N GLU A 151 17.15 12.34 -16.05
CA GLU A 151 17.86 13.37 -16.79
C GLU A 151 17.90 13.04 -18.28
N MET A 152 18.18 11.80 -18.63
CA MET A 152 18.18 11.31 -20.01
C MET A 152 16.80 11.34 -20.65
N SER A 153 15.74 11.09 -19.89
CA SER A 153 14.37 11.05 -20.39
C SER A 153 13.79 12.42 -20.69
N GLY A 154 14.34 13.48 -20.10
CA GLY A 154 13.77 14.81 -20.18
C GLY A 154 12.43 14.99 -19.47
N ASN A 155 12.05 14.03 -18.62
CA ASN A 155 10.79 14.06 -17.89
C ASN A 155 10.85 15.09 -16.75
N ARG A 156 10.37 16.29 -17.02
CA ARG A 156 10.39 17.43 -16.08
C ARG A 156 9.51 17.20 -14.85
N GLU A 157 8.40 16.50 -15.02
CA GLU A 157 7.48 16.19 -13.93
C GLU A 157 8.13 15.28 -12.89
N LEU A 158 8.77 14.20 -13.33
CA LEU A 158 9.51 13.29 -12.46
C LEU A 158 10.71 13.97 -11.81
N LYS A 159 11.43 14.81 -12.57
CA LYS A 159 12.54 15.59 -12.02
C LYS A 159 12.06 16.49 -10.89
N GLY A 160 10.93 17.17 -11.06
CA GLY A 160 10.32 18.01 -10.03
C GLY A 160 9.94 17.24 -8.78
N LYS A 161 9.39 16.02 -8.94
CA LYS A 161 9.06 15.14 -7.80
C LYS A 161 10.31 14.75 -7.01
N ILE A 162 11.38 14.38 -7.71
CA ILE A 162 12.64 13.99 -7.07
C ILE A 162 13.28 15.18 -6.37
N ASP A 163 13.30 16.35 -7.00
CA ASP A 163 13.84 17.56 -6.39
C ASP A 163 13.10 17.89 -5.08
N LYS A 164 11.79 17.72 -5.03
CA LYS A 164 11.00 17.89 -3.80
C LYS A 164 11.37 16.86 -2.73
N LEU A 165 11.57 15.59 -3.12
CA LEU A 165 12.00 14.54 -2.20
C LEU A 165 13.39 14.84 -1.64
N LYS A 166 14.32 15.28 -2.50
CA LYS A 166 15.67 15.69 -2.07
C LYS A 166 15.63 16.87 -1.08
N ALA A 167 14.79 17.86 -1.34
CA ALA A 167 14.65 19.02 -0.46
C ALA A 167 14.17 18.63 0.93
N LYS A 168 13.39 17.55 1.04
CA LYS A 168 12.91 16.99 2.30
C LYS A 168 13.81 15.90 2.87
N ASN A 169 14.94 15.64 2.22
CA ASN A 169 15.86 14.54 2.57
C ASN A 169 15.15 13.16 2.58
N LYS A 170 14.26 12.95 1.61
CA LYS A 170 13.44 11.73 1.47
C LYS A 170 13.70 10.94 0.19
N PHE A 171 14.68 11.33 -0.60
CA PHE A 171 15.08 10.59 -1.80
C PHE A 171 16.23 9.66 -1.45
N HIS A 172 15.99 8.35 -1.57
CA HIS A 172 16.94 7.30 -1.18
C HIS A 172 16.95 6.18 -2.22
N SER A 173 17.98 5.37 -2.21
CA SER A 173 17.96 4.07 -2.88
C SER A 173 16.90 3.16 -2.23
N PRO A 174 16.50 2.05 -2.88
CA PRO A 174 15.54 1.13 -2.25
C PRO A 174 16.00 0.73 -0.85
N LYS A 175 15.05 0.70 0.09
CA LYS A 175 15.33 0.32 1.48
C LYS A 175 14.69 -1.02 1.80
N ILE A 176 15.48 -1.98 2.26
CA ILE A 176 15.02 -3.31 2.64
C ILE A 176 15.02 -3.47 4.16
N GLY A 177 13.98 -4.09 4.69
CA GLY A 177 13.86 -4.36 6.11
C GLY A 177 12.70 -5.27 6.44
N LYS A 178 12.58 -5.62 7.71
CA LYS A 178 11.49 -6.46 8.21
C LYS A 178 10.23 -5.64 8.44
N ILE A 179 9.09 -6.28 8.19
CA ILE A 179 7.76 -5.69 8.39
C ILE A 179 7.38 -5.83 9.86
N SER A 180 6.98 -4.72 10.48
CA SER A 180 6.48 -4.72 11.85
C SER A 180 5.11 -5.42 11.93
N PRO A 181 4.80 -6.10 13.06
CA PRO A 181 3.42 -6.51 13.33
C PRO A 181 2.53 -5.26 13.37
N TYR A 182 1.44 -5.27 12.61
CA TYR A 182 0.48 -4.18 12.60
C TYR A 182 -0.85 -4.63 11.99
N PHE A 183 -1.92 -3.89 12.22
CA PHE A 183 -3.27 -4.24 11.76
C PHE A 183 -3.69 -5.65 12.21
N GLU A 184 -3.33 -6.03 13.43
CA GLU A 184 -3.61 -7.37 13.99
C GLU A 184 -3.01 -8.51 13.14
N GLN A 185 -1.95 -8.21 12.40
CA GLN A 185 -1.20 -9.17 11.60
C GLN A 185 0.18 -9.41 12.21
N GLU A 186 0.69 -10.62 12.03
CA GLU A 186 1.96 -11.02 12.67
C GLU A 186 3.19 -10.29 12.13
N GLY A 187 3.16 -9.85 10.88
CA GLY A 187 4.32 -9.23 10.25
C GLY A 187 5.48 -10.21 10.11
N GLY A 188 6.68 -9.69 10.01
CA GLY A 188 7.92 -10.48 9.91
C GLY A 188 8.35 -10.77 8.48
N GLY A 189 7.54 -10.46 7.49
CA GLY A 189 7.97 -10.51 6.10
C GLY A 189 9.04 -9.46 5.81
N THR A 190 9.62 -9.52 4.63
CA THR A 190 10.59 -8.54 4.16
C THR A 190 9.91 -7.60 3.19
N GLN A 191 10.10 -6.30 3.36
CA GLN A 191 9.61 -5.29 2.42
C GLN A 191 10.74 -4.42 1.91
N ILE A 192 10.52 -3.88 0.73
CA ILE A 192 11.41 -2.94 0.08
C ILE A 192 10.60 -1.69 -0.23
N LYS A 193 11.02 -0.55 0.30
CA LYS A 193 10.46 0.74 -0.12
C LYS A 193 11.25 1.23 -1.33
N LEU A 194 10.53 1.39 -2.45
CA LEU A 194 11.10 1.92 -3.68
C LEU A 194 11.28 3.44 -3.57
N PRO A 195 12.28 4.02 -4.25
CA PRO A 195 12.51 5.47 -4.22
C PRO A 195 11.39 6.29 -4.86
N ILE A 196 10.71 5.71 -5.85
CA ILE A 196 9.58 6.30 -6.58
C ILE A 196 8.52 5.22 -6.79
N SER A 197 7.34 5.60 -7.29
CA SER A 197 6.25 4.66 -7.50
C SER A 197 6.61 3.59 -8.54
N ILE A 198 5.93 2.46 -8.44
CA ILE A 198 6.02 1.38 -9.44
C ILE A 198 5.71 1.92 -10.83
N GLU A 199 4.65 2.73 -10.96
CA GLU A 199 4.27 3.34 -12.24
C GLU A 199 5.42 4.14 -12.85
N ASN A 200 6.10 4.95 -12.05
CA ASN A 200 7.24 5.74 -12.50
C ASN A 200 8.43 4.85 -12.91
N LEU A 201 8.69 3.78 -12.15
CA LEU A 201 9.74 2.83 -12.50
C LEU A 201 9.43 2.09 -13.80
N ILE A 202 8.17 1.76 -14.06
CA ILE A 202 7.74 1.16 -15.33
C ILE A 202 7.96 2.14 -16.47
N GLN A 203 7.54 3.40 -16.30
CA GLN A 203 7.75 4.45 -17.30
C GLN A 203 9.22 4.63 -17.68
N LEU A 204 10.10 4.55 -16.69
CA LEU A 204 11.54 4.69 -16.90
C LEU A 204 12.22 3.41 -17.41
N GLY A 205 11.51 2.31 -17.52
CA GLY A 205 12.06 1.05 -18.02
C GLY A 205 12.85 0.23 -17.01
N PHE A 206 12.72 0.53 -15.70
CA PHE A 206 13.42 -0.21 -14.66
C PHE A 206 12.78 -1.54 -14.29
N ILE A 207 11.45 -1.61 -14.37
CA ILE A 207 10.70 -2.83 -14.04
C ILE A 207 9.59 -3.06 -15.05
N LYS A 208 9.14 -4.31 -15.13
CA LYS A 208 7.93 -4.69 -15.87
C LYS A 208 7.07 -5.59 -15.01
N GLN A 209 5.76 -5.53 -15.22
CA GLN A 209 4.85 -6.48 -14.60
C GLN A 209 4.94 -7.81 -15.35
N ILE A 210 4.96 -8.92 -14.60
CA ILE A 210 5.02 -10.29 -15.14
C ILE A 210 3.81 -11.09 -14.65
N PRO A 211 3.46 -12.22 -15.32
CA PRO A 211 2.38 -13.09 -14.87
C PRO A 211 2.60 -13.69 -13.49
#